data_0f4493043bd86b8b167512031e5bdaa5
#
_entry.id   0f4493043bd86b8b167512031e5bdaa5
#
_cell.length_a   1.000
_cell.length_b   1.000
_cell.length_c   1.000
_cell.angle_alpha   90.00
_cell.angle_beta   90.00
_cell.angle_gamma   90.00
#
_symmetry.space_group_name_H-M   'P 1'
#
loop_
_entity.id
_entity.type
_entity.pdbx_description
1 polymer ?
#
loop_
_entity_poly.entity_id
_entity_poly.type
_entity_poly.pdbx_seq_one_letter_code
_entity_poly.pdbx_strand_id
1 'polypeptide(L)'
;LPPDNPDYDDLRQRNREARAAQLSVSAGIFRATSPKDSGNEWQHNSVLYSPRSTGGHRAYVRWQNGYVPNHGDELRFGRVGAGGELSFYPFNVSLEAGHGLQLNNKAYFSAGAGYRVNQHWSLSANAALNSANTPAKALNQDVYADEYTLGANYVHNADTRLGAGLGWMDFDDGNLRQGAYLWASQTLWQRNRWKLNGALWADYSRNKDIPAAAYYNPKSSKSVSGDLSLSYALPLDGGISLTQQLGL
;
A
#
# COMPACT_ATOMS: atom_id res chain seq x y z
N LEU A 1 11.17 23.14 -24.66
CA LEU A 1 10.18 23.75 -25.57
C LEU A 1 10.32 25.28 -25.47
N PRO A 2 10.25 26.05 -26.57
CA PRO A 2 10.21 27.51 -26.53
C PRO A 2 8.94 28.00 -25.78
N PRO A 3 9.01 29.19 -25.13
CA PRO A 3 7.86 29.75 -24.41
C PRO A 3 6.60 29.95 -25.25
N ASP A 4 6.75 30.09 -26.56
CA ASP A 4 5.68 30.33 -27.53
C ASP A 4 5.02 29.04 -28.04
N ASN A 5 5.47 27.87 -27.58
CA ASN A 5 4.86 26.59 -27.94
C ASN A 5 3.57 26.40 -27.12
N PRO A 6 2.42 26.10 -27.76
CA PRO A 6 1.15 25.91 -27.05
C PRO A 6 1.19 24.80 -25.98
N ASP A 7 2.09 23.82 -26.13
CA ASP A 7 2.28 22.75 -25.14
C ASP A 7 3.13 23.18 -23.94
N TYR A 8 3.77 24.37 -23.99
CA TYR A 8 4.65 24.85 -22.92
C TYR A 8 3.89 25.08 -21.61
N ASP A 9 2.75 25.72 -21.68
CA ASP A 9 1.94 26.01 -20.50
C ASP A 9 1.38 24.74 -19.90
N ASP A 10 0.94 23.78 -20.72
CA ASP A 10 0.48 22.46 -20.27
C ASP A 10 1.61 21.70 -19.56
N LEU A 11 2.80 21.65 -20.14
CA LEU A 11 3.96 21.01 -19.50
C LEU A 11 4.37 21.71 -18.20
N ARG A 12 4.33 23.04 -18.18
CA ARG A 12 4.63 23.82 -16.97
C ARG A 12 3.62 23.58 -15.88
N GLN A 13 2.33 23.50 -16.22
CA GLN A 13 1.28 23.19 -15.28
C GLN A 13 1.41 21.78 -14.72
N ARG A 14 1.60 20.76 -15.58
CA ARG A 14 1.84 19.37 -15.16
C ARG A 14 3.06 19.24 -14.26
N ASN A 15 4.15 19.94 -14.55
CA ASN A 15 5.34 19.93 -13.70
C ASN A 15 5.05 20.59 -12.33
N ARG A 16 4.26 21.68 -12.30
CA ARG A 16 3.84 22.33 -11.06
C ARG A 16 2.97 21.39 -10.22
N GLU A 17 2.00 20.72 -10.83
CA GLU A 17 1.12 19.77 -10.18
C GLU A 17 1.88 18.55 -9.64
N ALA A 18 2.80 17.98 -10.44
CA ALA A 18 3.64 16.86 -10.04
C ALA A 18 4.57 17.17 -8.85
N ARG A 19 4.88 18.46 -8.65
CA ARG A 19 5.75 18.96 -7.57
C ARG A 19 4.98 19.57 -6.41
N ALA A 20 3.67 19.73 -6.51
CA ALA A 20 2.86 20.32 -5.45
C ALA A 20 2.81 19.45 -4.19
N ALA A 21 2.45 20.06 -3.07
CA ALA A 21 2.04 19.31 -1.87
C ALA A 21 0.82 18.45 -2.20
N GLN A 22 0.76 17.26 -1.62
CA GLN A 22 -0.32 16.29 -1.88
C GLN A 22 -0.90 15.79 -0.56
N LEU A 23 -2.22 15.77 -0.47
CA LEU A 23 -2.93 15.05 0.59
C LEU A 23 -3.54 13.79 -0.01
N SER A 24 -3.14 12.64 0.52
CA SER A 24 -3.74 11.35 0.20
C SER A 24 -4.59 10.90 1.40
N VAL A 25 -5.84 10.60 1.16
CA VAL A 25 -6.76 10.06 2.18
C VAL A 25 -7.39 8.80 1.62
N SER A 26 -7.32 7.71 2.36
CA SER A 26 -8.02 6.48 2.05
C SER A 26 -8.78 5.98 3.28
N ALA A 27 -9.98 5.49 3.07
CA ALA A 27 -10.78 4.85 4.10
C ALA A 27 -11.46 3.62 3.50
N GLY A 28 -11.58 2.57 4.27
CA GLY A 28 -12.24 1.34 3.88
C GLY A 28 -13.14 0.83 5.01
N ILE A 29 -14.31 0.33 4.65
CA ILE A 29 -15.23 -0.37 5.54
C ILE A 29 -15.40 -1.76 4.97
N PHE A 30 -15.12 -2.76 5.78
CA PHE A 30 -15.25 -4.17 5.41
C PHE A 30 -16.18 -4.84 6.40
N ARG A 31 -16.90 -5.84 5.95
CA ARG A 31 -17.72 -6.65 6.82
C ARG A 31 -17.02 -7.98 7.09
N ALA A 32 -16.60 -8.17 8.31
CA ALA A 32 -16.12 -9.47 8.76
C ALA A 32 -17.31 -10.36 9.10
N THR A 33 -17.32 -11.58 8.53
CA THR A 33 -18.31 -12.61 8.82
C THR A 33 -17.58 -13.86 9.24
N SER A 34 -17.50 -14.10 10.53
CA SER A 34 -16.99 -15.36 11.06
C SER A 34 -17.91 -15.84 12.19
N PRO A 35 -17.95 -17.15 12.50
CA PRO A 35 -18.79 -17.65 13.59
C PRO A 35 -18.51 -17.03 14.97
N LYS A 36 -17.33 -16.48 15.17
CA LYS A 36 -16.89 -15.91 16.44
C LYS A 36 -16.81 -14.38 16.43
N ASP A 37 -16.56 -13.79 15.27
CA ASP A 37 -16.35 -12.36 15.12
C ASP A 37 -17.08 -11.89 13.85
N SER A 38 -18.27 -11.35 14.02
CA SER A 38 -19.00 -10.68 12.95
C SER A 38 -19.15 -9.20 13.29
N GLY A 39 -18.90 -8.34 12.32
CA GLY A 39 -19.00 -6.90 12.53
C GLY A 39 -18.39 -6.14 11.36
N ASN A 40 -18.37 -4.83 11.49
CA ASN A 40 -17.72 -3.98 10.52
C ASN A 40 -16.26 -3.75 10.95
N GLU A 41 -15.37 -3.85 10.01
CA GLU A 41 -13.98 -3.38 10.12
C GLU A 41 -13.88 -2.02 9.44
N TRP A 42 -13.10 -1.14 10.02
CA TRP A 42 -12.81 0.16 9.43
C TRP A 42 -11.33 0.46 9.48
N GLN A 43 -10.83 1.02 8.41
CA GLN A 43 -9.44 1.44 8.29
C GLN A 43 -9.38 2.81 7.62
N HIS A 44 -8.48 3.64 8.10
CA HIS A 44 -8.21 4.96 7.56
C HIS A 44 -6.69 5.19 7.49
N ASN A 45 -6.27 5.83 6.41
CA ASN A 45 -4.88 6.27 6.23
C ASN A 45 -4.87 7.64 5.56
N SER A 46 -4.23 8.60 6.21
CA SER A 46 -3.99 9.94 5.67
C SER A 46 -2.50 10.22 5.61
N VAL A 47 -2.04 10.73 4.48
CA VAL A 47 -0.63 11.11 4.27
C VAL A 47 -0.60 12.51 3.66
N LEU A 48 0.06 13.42 4.33
CA LEU A 48 0.34 14.76 3.83
C LEU A 48 1.80 14.82 3.37
N TYR A 49 2.00 14.98 2.08
CA TYR A 49 3.30 15.12 1.45
C TYR A 49 3.68 16.58 1.25
N SER A 50 4.94 16.91 1.54
CA SER A 50 5.53 18.18 1.14
C SER A 50 5.62 18.31 -0.39
N PRO A 51 5.79 19.52 -0.92
CA PRO A 51 6.22 19.71 -2.31
C PRO A 51 7.49 18.89 -2.60
N ARG A 52 7.61 18.40 -3.83
CA ARG A 52 8.84 17.73 -4.27
C ARG A 52 9.92 18.76 -4.53
N SER A 53 11.10 18.52 -4.01
CA SER A 53 12.32 19.29 -4.34
C SER A 53 12.70 19.12 -5.83
N THR A 54 13.68 19.89 -6.29
CA THR A 54 14.25 19.75 -7.67
C THR A 54 14.81 18.36 -7.92
N GLY A 55 15.38 17.70 -6.89
CA GLY A 55 15.88 16.33 -6.97
C GLY A 55 14.79 15.25 -6.84
N GLY A 56 13.51 15.64 -6.73
CA GLY A 56 12.40 14.69 -6.59
C GLY A 56 12.14 14.21 -5.16
N HIS A 57 12.92 14.67 -4.18
CA HIS A 57 12.76 14.31 -2.78
C HIS A 57 11.56 15.00 -2.16
N ARG A 58 10.88 14.34 -1.23
CA ARG A 58 9.79 14.92 -0.42
C ARG A 58 9.74 14.33 0.97
N ALA A 59 9.25 15.10 1.92
CA ALA A 59 8.90 14.62 3.25
C ALA A 59 7.39 14.35 3.33
N TYR A 60 6.96 13.61 4.34
CA TYR A 60 5.55 13.41 4.62
C TYR A 60 5.28 13.17 6.11
N VAL A 61 4.05 13.40 6.50
CA VAL A 61 3.48 12.93 7.77
C VAL A 61 2.32 11.99 7.46
N ARG A 62 2.17 10.95 8.29
CA ARG A 62 1.16 9.91 8.15
C ARG A 62 0.35 9.78 9.43
N TRP A 63 -0.92 9.55 9.26
CA TRP A 63 -1.82 9.14 10.31
C TRP A 63 -2.67 7.97 9.82
N GLN A 64 -2.65 6.88 10.58
CA GLN A 64 -3.43 5.68 10.33
C GLN A 64 -4.21 5.33 11.59
N ASN A 65 -5.44 4.87 11.41
CA ASN A 65 -6.24 4.29 12.48
C ASN A 65 -7.27 3.32 11.90
N GLY A 66 -7.78 2.47 12.78
CA GLY A 66 -8.79 1.51 12.40
C GLY A 66 -9.30 0.72 13.60
N TYR A 67 -10.28 -0.09 13.34
CA TYR A 67 -10.77 -1.08 14.30
C TYR A 67 -11.20 -2.36 13.60
N VAL A 68 -11.14 -3.46 14.32
CA VAL A 68 -11.66 -4.77 13.93
C VAL A 68 -12.57 -5.32 15.03
N PRO A 69 -13.63 -6.09 14.70
CA PRO A 69 -14.49 -6.71 15.70
C PRO A 69 -13.76 -7.81 16.47
N ASN A 70 -14.07 -7.94 17.75
CA ASN A 70 -13.52 -8.97 18.62
C ASN A 70 -14.51 -9.34 19.72
N HIS A 71 -15.25 -10.45 19.56
CA HIS A 71 -16.20 -10.99 20.57
C HIS A 71 -17.23 -9.97 21.12
N GLY A 72 -17.73 -9.09 20.27
CA GLY A 72 -18.69 -8.05 20.64
C GLY A 72 -18.08 -6.70 21.00
N ASP A 73 -16.75 -6.63 21.14
CA ASP A 73 -15.98 -5.40 21.32
C ASP A 73 -15.24 -5.01 20.03
N GLU A 74 -14.58 -3.87 20.07
CA GLU A 74 -13.73 -3.37 18.99
C GLU A 74 -12.26 -3.28 19.42
N LEU A 75 -11.39 -3.91 18.67
CA LEU A 75 -9.94 -3.72 18.79
C LEU A 75 -9.51 -2.51 17.96
N ARG A 76 -9.17 -1.43 18.62
CA ARG A 76 -8.76 -0.17 17.97
C ARG A 76 -7.24 -0.06 17.92
N PHE A 77 -6.73 0.26 16.76
CA PHE A 77 -5.29 0.44 16.51
C PHE A 77 -5.03 1.69 15.68
N GLY A 78 -3.86 2.22 15.78
CA GLY A 78 -3.46 3.39 15.01
C GLY A 78 -1.96 3.62 15.07
N ARG A 79 -1.49 4.57 14.28
CA ARG A 79 -0.12 5.06 14.29
C ARG A 79 -0.01 6.44 13.68
N VAL A 80 0.97 7.17 14.13
CA VAL A 80 1.38 8.46 13.56
C VAL A 80 2.88 8.42 13.29
N GLY A 81 3.29 8.97 12.15
CA GLY A 81 4.69 8.98 11.78
C GLY A 81 5.04 10.09 10.82
N ALA A 82 6.33 10.26 10.63
CA ALA A 82 6.90 11.15 9.64
C ALA A 82 7.98 10.41 8.85
N GLY A 83 8.12 10.77 7.61
CA GLY A 83 9.05 10.10 6.72
C GLY A 83 9.50 10.96 5.55
N GLY A 84 10.31 10.34 4.70
CA GLY A 84 10.80 10.95 3.48
C GLY A 84 10.94 9.94 2.36
N GLU A 85 10.74 10.44 1.14
CA GLU A 85 11.06 9.75 -0.10
C GLU A 85 12.23 10.46 -0.76
N LEU A 86 13.30 9.72 -1.01
CA LEU A 86 14.52 10.18 -1.64
C LEU A 86 14.64 9.53 -3.02
N SER A 87 14.86 10.33 -4.05
CA SER A 87 14.96 9.88 -5.43
C SER A 87 16.37 10.11 -5.96
N PHE A 88 17.06 9.03 -6.30
CA PHE A 88 18.43 9.03 -6.83
C PHE A 88 18.48 8.06 -8.01
N TYR A 89 18.00 8.48 -9.17
CA TYR A 89 17.95 7.58 -10.32
C TYR A 89 19.24 6.77 -10.50
N PRO A 90 19.15 5.44 -10.66
CA PRO A 90 17.96 4.61 -10.82
C PRO A 90 17.34 4.11 -9.50
N PHE A 91 17.74 4.64 -8.35
CA PHE A 91 17.28 4.26 -7.01
C PHE A 91 16.22 5.22 -6.48
N ASN A 92 15.33 4.69 -5.66
CA ASN A 92 14.49 5.44 -4.75
C ASN A 92 14.55 4.80 -3.36
N VAL A 93 14.49 5.63 -2.32
CA VAL A 93 14.54 5.18 -0.93
C VAL A 93 13.41 5.87 -0.16
N SER A 94 12.72 5.15 0.68
CA SER A 94 11.75 5.70 1.64
C SER A 94 12.14 5.32 3.05
N LEU A 95 11.98 6.27 3.96
CA LEU A 95 12.21 6.06 5.39
C LEU A 95 11.04 6.66 6.15
N GLU A 96 10.55 5.97 7.17
CA GLU A 96 9.49 6.45 8.04
C GLU A 96 9.76 6.00 9.47
N ALA A 97 9.55 6.89 10.42
CA ALA A 97 9.58 6.58 11.84
C ALA A 97 8.36 7.20 12.53
N GLY A 98 7.88 6.56 13.57
CA GLY A 98 6.73 7.06 14.29
C GLY A 98 6.41 6.22 15.53
N HIS A 99 5.19 6.39 16.00
CA HIS A 99 4.70 5.70 17.18
C HIS A 99 3.30 5.14 16.92
N GLY A 100 3.09 3.94 17.41
CA GLY A 100 1.77 3.32 17.44
C GLY A 100 0.87 3.98 18.48
N LEU A 101 -0.42 3.87 18.27
CA LEU A 101 -1.47 4.39 19.14
C LEU A 101 -2.42 3.27 19.53
N GLN A 102 -3.04 3.39 20.70
CA GLN A 102 -4.00 2.40 21.22
C GLN A 102 -3.33 1.02 21.40
N LEU A 103 -3.83 -0.05 20.77
CA LEU A 103 -3.25 -1.39 20.88
C LEU A 103 -1.78 -1.44 20.42
N ASN A 104 -1.42 -0.70 19.39
CA ASN A 104 -0.04 -0.63 18.93
C ASN A 104 0.71 0.51 19.64
N ASN A 105 1.06 0.33 20.89
CA ASN A 105 1.71 1.37 21.71
C ASN A 105 3.25 1.24 21.72
N LYS A 106 3.85 1.03 20.55
CA LYS A 106 5.32 0.96 20.39
C LYS A 106 5.80 1.90 19.28
N ALA A 107 7.05 2.34 19.37
CA ALA A 107 7.71 2.99 18.25
C ALA A 107 7.85 2.02 17.06
N TYR A 108 7.80 2.55 15.88
CA TYR A 108 8.03 1.80 14.65
C TYR A 108 9.03 2.52 13.74
N PHE A 109 9.66 1.75 12.88
CA PHE A 109 10.52 2.24 11.82
C PHE A 109 10.27 1.42 10.55
N SER A 110 10.24 2.08 9.39
CA SER A 110 10.21 1.39 8.11
C SER A 110 11.19 2.00 7.13
N ALA A 111 11.76 1.15 6.30
CA ALA A 111 12.66 1.53 5.21
C ALA A 111 12.27 0.77 3.96
N GLY A 112 12.27 1.46 2.83
CA GLY A 112 12.04 0.87 1.52
C GLY A 112 13.10 1.33 0.53
N ALA A 113 13.48 0.43 -0.37
CA ALA A 113 14.36 0.74 -1.49
C ALA A 113 13.79 0.18 -2.78
N GLY A 114 13.84 0.97 -3.84
CA GLY A 114 13.48 0.56 -5.19
C GLY A 114 14.65 0.78 -6.13
N TYR A 115 14.82 -0.11 -7.09
CA TYR A 115 15.83 -0.05 -8.12
C TYR A 115 15.21 -0.29 -9.49
N ARG A 116 15.36 0.69 -10.39
CA ARG A 116 14.95 0.55 -11.79
C ARG A 116 16.07 -0.09 -12.59
N VAL A 117 15.91 -1.40 -12.88
CA VAL A 117 16.88 -2.15 -13.69
C VAL A 117 16.94 -1.64 -15.13
N ASN A 118 15.75 -1.41 -15.72
CA ASN A 118 15.57 -0.84 -17.05
C ASN A 118 14.13 -0.27 -17.19
N GLN A 119 13.70 0.04 -18.42
CA GLN A 119 12.36 0.58 -18.67
C GLN A 119 11.21 -0.41 -18.36
N HIS A 120 11.49 -1.71 -18.29
CA HIS A 120 10.51 -2.75 -18.05
C HIS A 120 10.57 -3.30 -16.62
N TRP A 121 11.75 -3.45 -16.04
CA TRP A 121 11.96 -4.12 -14.77
C TRP A 121 12.31 -3.15 -13.63
N SER A 122 11.65 -3.35 -12.51
CA SER A 122 12.03 -2.74 -11.23
C SER A 122 12.00 -3.75 -10.11
N LEU A 123 12.91 -3.58 -9.15
CA LEU A 123 13.03 -4.38 -7.94
C LEU A 123 12.71 -3.51 -6.73
N SER A 124 12.21 -4.12 -5.67
CA SER A 124 11.95 -3.43 -4.40
C SER A 124 12.34 -4.32 -3.22
N ALA A 125 12.76 -3.68 -2.14
CA ALA A 125 12.98 -4.30 -0.85
C ALA A 125 12.42 -3.38 0.23
N ASN A 126 11.71 -3.93 1.21
CA ASN A 126 11.20 -3.18 2.34
C ASN A 126 11.46 -3.93 3.65
N ALA A 127 11.68 -3.17 4.70
CA ALA A 127 11.79 -3.63 6.07
C ALA A 127 10.94 -2.74 6.97
N ALA A 128 10.21 -3.32 7.91
CA ALA A 128 9.41 -2.60 8.89
C ALA A 128 9.58 -3.26 10.26
N LEU A 129 10.11 -2.52 11.21
CA LEU A 129 10.11 -2.88 12.62
C LEU A 129 8.78 -2.44 13.24
N ASN A 130 8.14 -3.31 13.97
CA ASN A 130 6.77 -3.13 14.45
C ASN A 130 5.82 -2.78 13.29
N SER A 131 5.65 -3.74 12.36
CA SER A 131 4.90 -3.57 11.12
C SER A 131 3.43 -3.16 11.33
N ALA A 132 2.93 -2.32 10.44
CA ALA A 132 1.51 -1.98 10.32
C ALA A 132 0.62 -3.19 10.00
N ASN A 133 1.20 -4.23 9.42
CA ASN A 133 0.51 -5.45 9.03
C ASN A 133 0.39 -6.48 10.17
N THR A 134 0.89 -6.14 11.37
CA THR A 134 0.68 -6.98 12.56
C THR A 134 -0.82 -7.08 12.84
N PRO A 135 -1.39 -8.29 12.92
CA PRO A 135 -2.82 -8.45 13.18
C PRO A 135 -3.27 -7.78 14.48
N ALA A 136 -4.41 -7.09 14.49
CA ALA A 136 -4.92 -6.42 15.68
C ALA A 136 -5.13 -7.39 16.85
N LYS A 137 -5.49 -8.65 16.58
CA LYS A 137 -5.60 -9.70 17.62
C LYS A 137 -4.24 -10.10 18.22
N ALA A 138 -3.14 -10.01 17.45
CA ALA A 138 -1.80 -10.18 17.97
C ALA A 138 -1.43 -9.00 18.89
N LEU A 139 -1.64 -7.77 18.41
CA LEU A 139 -1.42 -6.55 19.19
C LEU A 139 -2.20 -6.53 20.51
N ASN A 140 -3.41 -7.10 20.53
CA ASN A 140 -4.23 -7.23 21.75
C ASN A 140 -3.64 -8.20 22.81
N GLN A 141 -2.64 -8.96 22.43
CA GLN A 141 -1.87 -9.85 23.31
C GLN A 141 -0.41 -9.41 23.44
N ASP A 142 -0.13 -8.13 23.14
CA ASP A 142 1.21 -7.54 23.13
C ASP A 142 2.20 -8.25 22.19
N VAL A 143 1.69 -8.96 21.18
CA VAL A 143 2.50 -9.61 20.14
C VAL A 143 2.68 -8.67 18.96
N TYR A 144 3.93 -8.33 18.65
CA TYR A 144 4.35 -7.44 17.57
C TYR A 144 5.10 -8.23 16.50
N ALA A 145 5.22 -7.67 15.31
CA ALA A 145 5.93 -8.34 14.24
C ALA A 145 6.80 -7.38 13.43
N ASP A 146 7.97 -7.87 13.04
CA ASP A 146 8.84 -7.24 12.07
C ASP A 146 8.59 -7.87 10.69
N GLU A 147 8.59 -7.04 9.65
CA GLU A 147 8.23 -7.47 8.30
C GLU A 147 9.32 -7.12 7.31
N TYR A 148 9.61 -8.05 6.40
CA TYR A 148 10.58 -7.89 5.33
C TYR A 148 9.95 -8.35 4.03
N THR A 149 10.09 -7.57 2.95
CA THR A 149 9.54 -7.93 1.64
C THR A 149 10.55 -7.68 0.53
N LEU A 150 10.55 -8.55 -0.46
CA LEU A 150 11.27 -8.39 -1.72
C LEU A 150 10.26 -8.47 -2.86
N GLY A 151 10.38 -7.61 -3.85
CA GLY A 151 9.47 -7.58 -4.99
C GLY A 151 10.19 -7.33 -6.31
N ALA A 152 9.60 -7.85 -7.36
CA ALA A 152 9.97 -7.58 -8.74
C ALA A 152 8.71 -7.20 -9.53
N ASN A 153 8.79 -6.14 -10.31
CA ASN A 153 7.70 -5.70 -11.18
C ASN A 153 8.18 -5.63 -12.62
N TYR A 154 7.32 -6.05 -13.52
CA TYR A 154 7.53 -6.01 -14.96
C TYR A 154 6.41 -5.21 -15.63
N VAL A 155 6.78 -4.19 -16.38
CA VAL A 155 5.88 -3.38 -17.21
C VAL A 155 6.13 -3.77 -18.65
N HIS A 156 5.20 -4.54 -19.22
CA HIS A 156 5.29 -4.94 -20.63
C HIS A 156 5.04 -3.74 -21.55
N ASN A 157 3.95 -3.03 -21.26
CA ASN A 157 3.52 -1.80 -21.95
C ASN A 157 2.65 -0.94 -21.01
N ALA A 158 1.99 0.08 -21.55
CA ALA A 158 1.11 0.94 -20.77
C ALA A 158 -0.08 0.18 -20.12
N ASP A 159 -0.51 -0.91 -20.74
CA ASP A 159 -1.72 -1.65 -20.40
C ASP A 159 -1.46 -2.91 -19.57
N THR A 160 -0.26 -3.51 -19.67
CA THR A 160 0.05 -4.81 -19.07
C THR A 160 1.18 -4.68 -18.05
N ARG A 161 0.91 -5.12 -16.83
CA ARG A 161 1.87 -5.13 -15.72
C ARG A 161 1.77 -6.44 -14.96
N LEU A 162 2.91 -6.93 -14.50
CA LEU A 162 3.05 -8.14 -13.72
C LEU A 162 3.95 -7.86 -12.51
N GLY A 163 3.76 -8.59 -11.44
CA GLY A 163 4.65 -8.51 -10.30
C GLY A 163 4.66 -9.79 -9.49
N ALA A 164 5.76 -9.98 -8.78
CA ALA A 164 5.95 -11.09 -7.87
C ALA A 164 6.72 -10.62 -6.64
N GLY A 165 6.55 -11.29 -5.52
CA GLY A 165 7.35 -11.00 -4.35
C GLY A 165 7.34 -12.09 -3.30
N LEU A 166 8.25 -11.91 -2.34
CA LEU A 166 8.43 -12.74 -1.17
C LEU A 166 8.27 -11.88 0.06
N GLY A 167 7.72 -12.43 1.13
CA GLY A 167 7.54 -11.75 2.40
C GLY A 167 7.87 -12.63 3.59
N TRP A 168 8.41 -12.02 4.62
CA TRP A 168 8.68 -12.62 5.92
C TRP A 168 8.12 -11.72 6.99
N MET A 169 7.43 -12.28 7.95
CA MET A 169 6.95 -11.58 9.13
C MET A 169 7.35 -12.39 10.36
N ASP A 170 8.21 -11.82 11.17
CA ASP A 170 8.76 -12.41 12.39
C ASP A 170 8.04 -11.83 13.61
N PHE A 171 7.30 -12.67 14.32
CA PHE A 171 6.52 -12.28 15.49
C PHE A 171 7.34 -12.54 16.76
N ASP A 172 7.20 -11.67 17.76
CA ASP A 172 7.92 -11.79 19.02
C ASP A 172 7.41 -12.93 19.92
N ASP A 173 6.30 -13.60 19.55
CA ASP A 173 5.85 -14.87 20.15
C ASP A 173 6.58 -16.11 19.56
N GLY A 174 7.51 -15.89 18.64
CA GLY A 174 8.30 -16.93 17.97
C GLY A 174 7.68 -17.51 16.71
N ASN A 175 6.52 -16.99 16.23
CA ASN A 175 5.98 -17.34 14.93
C ASN A 175 6.81 -16.68 13.81
N LEU A 176 6.97 -17.40 12.70
CA LEU A 176 7.52 -16.87 11.46
C LEU A 176 6.56 -17.17 10.32
N ARG A 177 5.95 -16.11 9.76
CA ARG A 177 5.16 -16.20 8.54
C ARG A 177 6.03 -15.94 7.34
N GLN A 178 5.99 -16.85 6.37
CA GLN A 178 6.68 -16.71 5.10
C GLN A 178 5.64 -16.76 3.98
N GLY A 179 5.76 -15.88 3.00
CA GLY A 179 4.80 -15.79 1.91
C GLY A 179 5.43 -15.50 0.56
N ALA A 180 4.70 -15.81 -0.49
CA ALA A 180 4.98 -15.42 -1.86
C ALA A 180 3.68 -14.96 -2.51
N TYR A 181 3.77 -13.96 -3.36
CA TYR A 181 2.63 -13.46 -4.11
C TYR A 181 2.98 -13.23 -5.58
N LEU A 182 1.96 -13.31 -6.41
CA LEU A 182 1.99 -12.95 -7.82
C LEU A 182 0.79 -12.05 -8.11
N TRP A 183 0.95 -11.09 -8.99
CA TRP A 183 -0.16 -10.32 -9.50
C TRP A 183 0.04 -9.97 -10.97
N ALA A 184 -1.07 -9.79 -11.66
CA ALA A 184 -1.12 -9.32 -13.03
C ALA A 184 -2.23 -8.29 -13.17
N SER A 185 -2.00 -7.24 -13.96
CA SER A 185 -3.04 -6.27 -14.32
C SER A 185 -3.01 -5.99 -15.81
N GLN A 186 -4.19 -5.84 -16.39
CA GLN A 186 -4.38 -5.60 -17.81
C GLN A 186 -5.48 -4.57 -18.04
N THR A 187 -5.22 -3.58 -18.89
CA THR A 187 -6.30 -2.78 -19.47
C THR A 187 -7.01 -3.63 -20.52
N LEU A 188 -8.23 -4.03 -20.22
CA LEU A 188 -9.03 -4.90 -21.07
C LEU A 188 -9.70 -4.12 -22.20
N TRP A 189 -10.09 -2.89 -21.91
CA TRP A 189 -10.73 -2.02 -22.86
C TRP A 189 -10.58 -0.56 -22.45
N GLN A 190 -10.36 0.32 -23.44
CA GLN A 190 -10.32 1.76 -23.23
C GLN A 190 -10.96 2.46 -24.45
N ARG A 191 -11.91 3.33 -24.17
CA ARG A 191 -12.53 4.17 -25.21
C ARG A 191 -12.93 5.51 -24.62
N ASN A 192 -12.44 6.59 -25.22
CA ASN A 192 -12.67 7.96 -24.75
C ASN A 192 -12.23 8.12 -23.27
N ARG A 193 -13.21 8.38 -22.39
CA ARG A 193 -13.02 8.60 -20.95
C ARG A 193 -13.24 7.34 -20.11
N TRP A 194 -13.63 6.24 -20.73
CA TRP A 194 -13.89 4.97 -20.08
C TRP A 194 -12.68 4.05 -20.17
N LYS A 195 -12.38 3.40 -19.06
CA LYS A 195 -11.31 2.41 -18.98
C LYS A 195 -11.76 1.22 -18.12
N LEU A 196 -11.68 0.02 -18.70
CA LEU A 196 -11.91 -1.25 -18.02
C LEU A 196 -10.56 -1.91 -17.75
N ASN A 197 -10.26 -2.17 -16.48
CA ASN A 197 -9.07 -2.89 -16.08
C ASN A 197 -9.47 -4.21 -15.43
N GLY A 198 -8.67 -5.24 -15.65
CA GLY A 198 -8.71 -6.49 -14.93
C GLY A 198 -7.43 -6.68 -14.12
N ALA A 199 -7.53 -7.26 -12.95
CA ALA A 199 -6.39 -7.67 -12.14
C ALA A 199 -6.62 -9.07 -11.57
N LEU A 200 -5.53 -9.81 -11.43
CA LEU A 200 -5.49 -11.12 -10.80
C LEU A 200 -4.39 -11.12 -9.73
N TRP A 201 -4.69 -11.76 -8.62
CA TRP A 201 -3.77 -11.92 -7.49
C TRP A 201 -3.75 -13.38 -7.06
N ALA A 202 -2.59 -13.87 -6.74
CA ALA A 202 -2.41 -15.18 -6.12
C ALA A 202 -1.39 -15.05 -5.00
N ASP A 203 -1.70 -15.58 -3.85
CA ASP A 203 -0.79 -15.61 -2.71
C ASP A 203 -0.74 -16.98 -2.05
N TYR A 204 0.39 -17.25 -1.47
CA TYR A 204 0.66 -18.39 -0.63
C TYR A 204 1.40 -17.93 0.61
N SER A 205 0.98 -18.41 1.77
CA SER A 205 1.74 -18.21 3.01
C SER A 205 1.77 -19.46 3.85
N ARG A 206 2.81 -19.57 4.66
CA ARG A 206 2.95 -20.59 5.71
C ARG A 206 3.40 -19.94 6.99
N ASN A 207 2.97 -20.48 8.11
CA ASN A 207 3.36 -20.06 9.43
C ASN A 207 4.07 -21.21 10.16
N LYS A 208 4.86 -20.82 11.17
CA LYS A 208 5.34 -21.77 12.16
C LYS A 208 4.15 -22.24 13.01
N ASP A 209 4.17 -23.50 13.43
CA ASP A 209 3.11 -24.06 14.29
C ASP A 209 3.28 -23.53 15.71
N ILE A 210 2.49 -22.53 16.07
CA ILE A 210 2.46 -21.95 17.42
C ILE A 210 1.16 -22.42 18.09
N PRO A 211 1.25 -23.29 19.11
CA PRO A 211 0.07 -23.73 19.85
C PRO A 211 -0.65 -22.54 20.49
N ALA A 212 -1.97 -22.46 20.30
CA ALA A 212 -2.83 -21.43 20.90
C ALA A 212 -2.47 -19.96 20.55
N ALA A 213 -2.00 -19.72 19.32
CA ALA A 213 -1.79 -18.36 18.83
C ALA A 213 -3.10 -17.53 18.98
N ALA A 214 -2.99 -16.34 19.52
CA ALA A 214 -4.12 -15.44 19.76
C ALA A 214 -4.73 -14.84 18.48
N TYR A 215 -4.08 -15.01 17.37
CA TYR A 215 -4.45 -14.52 16.03
C TYR A 215 -4.55 -15.67 15.01
N TYR A 216 -5.12 -15.38 13.87
CA TYR A 216 -5.25 -16.36 12.80
C TYR A 216 -3.87 -16.81 12.29
N ASN A 217 -3.51 -18.06 12.59
CA ASN A 217 -2.20 -18.64 12.32
C ASN A 217 -2.33 -20.04 11.67
N PRO A 218 -2.88 -20.15 10.46
CA PRO A 218 -2.97 -21.43 9.76
C PRO A 218 -1.58 -21.92 9.36
N LYS A 219 -1.35 -23.25 9.37
CA LYS A 219 -0.09 -23.83 8.89
C LYS A 219 0.27 -23.37 7.47
N SER A 220 -0.73 -23.26 6.62
CA SER A 220 -0.61 -22.65 5.28
C SER A 220 -1.92 -22.03 4.84
N SER A 221 -1.82 -20.99 4.02
CA SER A 221 -2.96 -20.34 3.37
C SER A 221 -2.63 -20.15 1.89
N LYS A 222 -3.65 -20.28 1.05
CA LYS A 222 -3.58 -19.99 -0.39
C LYS A 222 -4.80 -19.18 -0.76
N SER A 223 -4.61 -18.13 -1.53
CA SER A 223 -5.73 -17.38 -2.11
C SER A 223 -5.47 -17.07 -3.58
N VAL A 224 -6.56 -16.95 -4.31
CA VAL A 224 -6.61 -16.39 -5.66
C VAL A 224 -7.79 -15.46 -5.69
N SER A 225 -7.58 -14.25 -6.15
CA SER A 225 -8.61 -13.25 -6.30
C SER A 225 -8.50 -12.54 -7.65
N GLY A 226 -9.63 -12.06 -8.14
CA GLY A 226 -9.71 -11.26 -9.35
C GLY A 226 -10.50 -10.00 -9.08
N ASP A 227 -10.15 -8.94 -9.77
CA ASP A 227 -10.82 -7.65 -9.74
C ASP A 227 -11.10 -7.19 -11.18
N LEU A 228 -12.30 -6.64 -11.39
CA LEU A 228 -12.65 -5.91 -12.59
C LEU A 228 -13.06 -4.51 -12.17
N SER A 229 -12.40 -3.50 -12.71
CA SER A 229 -12.71 -2.12 -12.40
C SER A 229 -13.01 -1.32 -13.66
N LEU A 230 -14.17 -0.67 -13.67
CA LEU A 230 -14.56 0.29 -14.70
C LEU A 230 -14.34 1.70 -14.15
N SER A 231 -13.52 2.48 -14.81
CA SER A 231 -13.28 3.88 -14.47
C SER A 231 -13.76 4.85 -15.55
N TYR A 232 -14.26 5.98 -15.11
CA TYR A 232 -14.64 7.10 -15.97
C TYR A 232 -13.94 8.37 -15.52
N ALA A 233 -13.17 8.98 -16.41
CA ALA A 233 -12.46 10.23 -16.16
C ALA A 233 -13.27 11.43 -16.65
N LEU A 234 -13.72 12.29 -15.75
CA LEU A 234 -14.40 13.54 -16.05
C LEU A 234 -13.41 14.70 -15.89
N PRO A 235 -12.94 15.32 -16.97
CA PRO A 235 -12.18 16.56 -16.87
C PRO A 235 -13.12 17.68 -16.42
N LEU A 236 -12.71 18.42 -15.41
CA LEU A 236 -13.35 19.62 -14.89
C LEU A 236 -12.53 20.85 -15.31
N ASP A 237 -13.16 22.02 -15.29
CA ASP A 237 -12.46 23.27 -15.57
C ASP A 237 -11.35 23.52 -14.55
N GLY A 238 -10.29 24.24 -14.97
CA GLY A 238 -9.16 24.57 -14.11
C GLY A 238 -8.12 23.45 -13.93
N GLY A 239 -8.10 22.44 -14.81
CA GLY A 239 -7.12 21.37 -14.77
C GLY A 239 -7.42 20.28 -13.73
N ILE A 240 -8.62 20.27 -13.17
CA ILE A 240 -9.10 19.27 -12.23
C ILE A 240 -9.68 18.07 -13.03
N SER A 241 -9.40 16.88 -12.60
CA SER A 241 -10.08 15.67 -13.11
C SER A 241 -10.74 14.91 -11.97
N LEU A 242 -11.96 14.46 -12.19
CA LEU A 242 -12.67 13.53 -11.30
C LEU A 242 -12.66 12.15 -11.95
N THR A 243 -12.09 11.16 -11.27
CA THR A 243 -12.16 9.77 -11.72
C THR A 243 -13.09 9.01 -10.79
N GLN A 244 -14.13 8.45 -11.35
CA GLN A 244 -15.03 7.53 -10.65
C GLN A 244 -14.65 6.11 -11.02
N GLN A 245 -14.57 5.23 -10.04
CA GLN A 245 -14.24 3.82 -10.21
C GLN A 245 -15.27 2.94 -9.52
N LEU A 246 -15.76 1.95 -10.26
CA LEU A 246 -16.59 0.86 -9.75
C LEU A 246 -15.78 -0.42 -9.90
N GLY A 247 -15.57 -1.12 -8.79
CA GLY A 247 -14.92 -2.44 -8.73
C GLY A 247 -15.92 -3.54 -8.40
N LEU A 248 -15.67 -4.75 -8.93
CA LEU A 248 -16.40 -5.99 -8.67
C LEU A 248 -15.42 -7.08 -8.29
#